data_ca5c0015e3e2a77db989b00bf87aea41
#
_entry.id   ca5c0015e3e2a77db989b00bf87aea41
#
_cell.length_a   1.000
_cell.length_b   1.000
_cell.length_c   1.000
_cell.angle_alpha   90.00
_cell.angle_beta   90.00
_cell.angle_gamma   90.00
#
_symmetry.space_group_name_H-M   'P 1'
#
loop_
_entity.id
_entity.type
_entity.pdbx_description
1 polymer ?
#
loop_
_entity_poly.entity_id
_entity_poly.type
_entity_poly.pdbx_seq_one_letter_code
_entity_poly.pdbx_strand_id
1 'polypeptide(L)' 'FPYSIECKNQESLNVWKSYEQAESNSGDYEPVVFIKRNNQKPLVVVDAEYFVRLHERVD' A
#
# COMPACT_ATOMS: atom_id res chain seq x y z
N PHE A 1 5.33 -1.31 -14.90
CA PHE A 1 5.07 -1.60 -13.49
C PHE A 1 3.90 -0.74 -13.03
N PRO A 2 2.79 -1.35 -12.63
CA PRO A 2 1.54 -0.61 -12.44
C PRO A 2 1.36 0.02 -11.06
N TYR A 3 2.38 0.05 -10.23
CA TYR A 3 2.25 0.49 -8.84
C TYR A 3 3.01 1.77 -8.56
N SER A 4 2.39 2.61 -7.73
CA SER A 4 3.06 3.75 -7.12
C SER A 4 3.38 3.37 -5.68
N ILE A 5 4.67 3.24 -5.37
CA ILE A 5 5.10 2.70 -4.09
C ILE A 5 5.56 3.80 -3.15
N GLU A 6 4.99 3.82 -1.95
CA GLU A 6 5.42 4.67 -0.85
C GLU A 6 5.98 3.80 0.26
N CYS A 7 7.07 4.24 0.88
CA CYS A 7 7.68 3.52 1.99
C CYS A 7 7.61 4.36 3.25
N LYS A 8 7.09 3.79 4.33
CA LYS A 8 6.97 4.46 5.62
C LYS A 8 7.69 3.65 6.68
N ASN A 9 8.62 4.27 7.35
CA ASN A 9 9.39 3.64 8.42
C ASN A 9 9.21 4.45 9.69
N GLN A 10 8.14 4.18 10.43
CA GLN A 10 7.76 4.94 11.61
C GLN A 10 7.26 4.01 12.69
N GLU A 11 7.60 4.34 13.95
CA GLU A 11 7.11 3.56 15.09
C GLU A 11 5.62 3.73 15.32
N SER A 12 5.11 4.90 15.01
CA SER A 12 3.68 5.19 15.13
C SER A 12 3.19 5.72 13.79
N LEU A 13 2.23 5.04 13.20
CA LEU A 13 1.80 5.33 11.84
C LEU A 13 0.28 5.32 11.74
N ASN A 14 -0.27 6.39 11.18
CA ASN A 14 -1.68 6.40 10.81
C ASN A 14 -1.80 5.78 9.42
N VAL A 15 -2.27 4.54 9.36
CA VAL A 15 -2.29 3.76 8.13
C VAL A 15 -3.22 4.39 7.09
N TRP A 16 -4.42 4.82 7.51
CA TRP A 16 -5.37 5.42 6.57
C TRP A 16 -4.84 6.71 5.97
N LYS A 17 -4.24 7.54 6.79
CA LYS A 17 -3.67 8.79 6.30
C LYS A 17 -2.52 8.53 5.35
N SER A 18 -1.69 7.55 5.66
CA SER A 18 -0.57 7.18 4.80
C SER A 18 -1.06 6.67 3.44
N TYR A 19 -2.11 5.86 3.45
CA TYR A 19 -2.67 5.38 2.20
C TYR A 19 -3.28 6.51 1.38
N GLU A 20 -4.00 7.43 2.03
CA GLU A 20 -4.57 8.60 1.36
C GLU A 20 -3.50 9.45 0.68
N GLN A 21 -2.36 9.63 1.35
CA GLN A 21 -1.25 10.36 0.77
C GLN A 21 -0.69 9.64 -0.45
N ALA A 22 -0.52 8.33 -0.35
CA ALA A 22 -0.02 7.54 -1.47
C ALA A 22 -1.00 7.62 -2.64
N GLU A 23 -2.28 7.54 -2.36
CA GLU A 23 -3.32 7.61 -3.37
C GLU A 23 -3.30 8.95 -4.10
N SER A 24 -3.14 10.05 -3.37
CA SER A 24 -3.11 11.38 -3.98
C SER A 24 -1.87 11.59 -4.84
N ASN A 25 -0.81 10.82 -4.61
CA ASN A 25 0.44 10.93 -5.35
C ASN A 25 0.59 9.88 -6.45
N SER A 26 -0.38 8.98 -6.60
CA SER A 26 -0.19 7.81 -7.46
C SER A 26 -0.53 8.05 -8.93
N GLY A 27 -1.29 9.12 -9.23
CA GLY A 27 -1.75 9.34 -10.59
C GLY A 27 -2.59 8.16 -11.07
N ASP A 28 -2.20 7.57 -12.19
CA ASP A 28 -2.91 6.46 -12.80
C ASP A 28 -2.45 5.08 -12.28
N TYR A 29 -1.48 5.08 -11.37
CA TYR A 29 -0.95 3.83 -10.84
C TYR A 29 -1.68 3.44 -9.56
N GLU A 30 -1.67 2.15 -9.27
CA GLU A 30 -2.28 1.66 -8.04
C GLU A 30 -1.36 2.01 -6.85
N PRO A 31 -1.86 2.72 -5.84
CA PRO A 31 -1.02 3.06 -4.69
C PRO A 31 -0.76 1.85 -3.80
N VAL A 32 0.48 1.72 -3.36
CA VAL A 32 0.92 0.64 -2.47
C VAL A 32 1.80 1.26 -1.39
N VAL A 33 1.48 1.01 -0.13
CA VAL A 33 2.26 1.54 0.98
C VAL A 33 2.99 0.40 1.66
N PHE A 34 4.31 0.44 1.64
CA PHE A 34 5.15 -0.47 2.41
C PHE A 34 5.38 0.16 3.77
N ILE A 35 4.98 -0.52 4.82
CA ILE A 35 5.16 -0.01 6.18
C ILE A 35 6.12 -0.90 6.94
N LYS A 36 6.92 -0.26 7.78
CA LYS A 36 7.90 -0.97 8.59
C LYS A 36 8.13 -0.20 9.87
N ARG A 37 8.40 -0.91 10.95
CA ARG A 37 8.93 -0.31 12.17
C ARG A 37 9.95 -1.25 12.77
N ASN A 38 10.66 -0.78 13.79
CA ASN A 38 11.78 -1.51 14.36
C ASN A 38 11.36 -2.90 14.84
N ASN A 39 12.17 -3.90 14.51
CA ASN A 39 12.01 -5.28 14.97
C ASN A 39 10.71 -5.94 14.49
N GLN A 40 10.10 -5.39 13.44
CA GLN A 40 8.90 -5.98 12.83
C GLN A 40 9.16 -6.23 11.36
N LYS A 41 8.51 -7.26 10.82
CA LYS A 41 8.62 -7.51 9.40
C LYS A 41 7.84 -6.46 8.61
N PRO A 42 8.30 -6.13 7.40
CA PRO A 42 7.55 -5.19 6.56
C PRO A 42 6.19 -5.73 6.17
N LEU A 43 5.23 -4.82 6.04
CA LEU A 43 3.89 -5.15 5.60
C LEU A 43 3.54 -4.25 4.43
N VAL A 44 2.51 -4.64 3.67
CA VAL A 44 2.02 -3.85 2.55
C VAL A 44 0.56 -3.49 2.78
N VAL A 45 0.22 -2.24 2.52
CA VAL A 45 -1.17 -1.75 2.56
C VAL A 45 -1.62 -1.50 1.15
N VAL A 46 -2.71 -2.14 0.75
CA VAL A 46 -3.30 -1.96 -0.58
C VAL A 46 -4.82 -1.86 -0.43
N ASP A 47 -5.46 -1.35 -1.48
CA ASP A 47 -6.91 -1.31 -1.55
C ASP A 47 -7.46 -2.73 -1.53
N ALA A 48 -8.45 -2.97 -0.66
CA ALA A 48 -9.00 -4.31 -0.48
C ALA A 48 -9.69 -4.84 -1.73
N GLU A 49 -10.45 -3.99 -2.42
CA GLU A 49 -11.12 -4.41 -3.66
C GLU A 49 -10.11 -4.78 -4.74
N TYR A 50 -9.06 -3.98 -4.85
CA TYR A 50 -8.00 -4.26 -5.80
C TYR A 50 -7.34 -5.60 -5.49
N PHE A 51 -7.03 -5.83 -4.22
CA PHE A 51 -6.38 -7.07 -3.79
C PHE A 51 -7.26 -8.29 -4.12
N VAL A 52 -8.54 -8.19 -3.83
CA VAL A 52 -9.48 -9.29 -4.09
C VAL A 52 -9.56 -9.55 -5.59
N ARG A 53 -9.69 -8.50 -6.42
CA ARG A 53 -9.77 -8.67 -7.88
C ARG A 53 -8.52 -9.32 -8.45
N LEU A 54 -7.35 -9.00 -7.89
CA LEU A 54 -6.11 -9.61 -8.33
C LEU A 54 -6.14 -11.13 -8.18
N HIS A 55 -6.81 -11.61 -7.16
CA HIS A 55 -6.84 -13.02 -6.81
C HIS A 55 -8.12 -13.73 -7.24
N GLU A 56 -9.02 -13.02 -7.91
CA GLU A 56 -10.23 -13.62 -8.47
C GLU A 56 -10.00 -14.22 -9.84
N ARG A 57 -8.85 -14.03 -10.40
CA ARG A 57 -8.58 -14.51 -11.75
C ARG A 57 -8.68 -16.03 -11.79
N VAL A 58 -9.46 -16.48 -12.73
CA VAL A 58 -9.71 -17.91 -12.93
C VAL A 58 -9.29 -18.27 -14.34
N ASP A 59 -8.58 -19.32 -14.48
CA ASP A 59 -8.13 -19.79 -15.79
C ASP A 59 -9.15 -20.71 -16.44
#